data_eedad5536550a946019f1cdd87d39b00
#
_entry.id   eedad5536550a946019f1cdd87d39b00
#
_cell.length_a   1.000
_cell.length_b   1.000
_cell.length_c   1.000
_cell.angle_alpha   90.00
_cell.angle_beta   90.00
_cell.angle_gamma   90.00
#
_symmetry.space_group_name_H-M   'P 1'
#
loop_
_entity.id
_entity.type
_entity.pdbx_description
1 polymer ?
#
loop_
_entity_poly.entity_id
_entity_poly.type
_entity_poly.pdbx_seq_one_letter_code
_entity_poly.pdbx_strand_id
1 'polypeptide(L)'
;MKPAGYYGYGQPASAEQIAGWDIDVRPDGLGLPEGSGTVEDGEWLYEEKCASCHGTFGEGVKGYPSLAGGEGTLTGGRPHKTVGSFWNYTSTLWDYVHRAMPYTAPRSLSADETYALSAYVLFLNDLVEYEFELNQDNLAEVRLPNEPNFIPDQRPDVANERCMSDCRDPAAIEIVSEAPPLEAEEAAGDTVEVATGPAGKEIYTKYCQLCHADGLAGAPKVGDVPEWAARSEAGIATLYKHAIEGYQGEVGMMPPKGGFSQLSDEEVRASVDYMLEASR
;
A
#
# COMPACT_ATOMS: atom_id res chain seq x y z
N MET A 1 -1.81 -42.53 21.59
CA MET A 1 -3.01 -42.56 20.72
C MET A 1 -2.97 -41.28 19.86
N LYS A 2 -3.03 -41.40 18.52
CA LYS A 2 -3.20 -40.23 17.66
C LYS A 2 -4.61 -39.66 17.90
N PRO A 3 -4.78 -38.34 18.04
CA PRO A 3 -6.10 -37.75 18.20
C PRO A 3 -6.97 -38.08 16.99
N ALA A 4 -8.30 -38.23 17.24
CA ALA A 4 -9.25 -38.49 16.17
C ALA A 4 -9.20 -37.32 15.18
N GLY A 5 -8.98 -37.61 13.89
CA GLY A 5 -8.82 -36.60 12.85
C GLY A 5 -7.37 -36.31 12.43
N TYR A 6 -6.38 -36.97 13.00
CA TYR A 6 -4.99 -36.86 12.53
C TYR A 6 -4.78 -37.68 11.26
N TYR A 7 -4.64 -37.00 10.15
CA TYR A 7 -4.53 -37.60 8.82
C TYR A 7 -3.09 -37.91 8.38
N GLY A 8 -2.08 -37.47 9.14
CA GLY A 8 -0.67 -37.71 8.82
C GLY A 8 -0.09 -36.86 7.70
N TYR A 9 -0.76 -35.77 7.33
CA TYR A 9 -0.27 -34.81 6.37
C TYR A 9 0.58 -33.74 7.06
N GLY A 10 1.52 -33.17 6.29
CA GLY A 10 2.40 -32.13 6.74
C GLY A 10 3.61 -32.65 7.54
N GLN A 11 4.53 -31.74 7.80
CA GLN A 11 5.72 -31.96 8.63
C GLN A 11 5.68 -30.93 9.78
N PRO A 12 6.28 -31.24 10.93
CA PRO A 12 6.50 -30.22 11.97
C PRO A 12 7.28 -29.05 11.38
N ALA A 13 6.84 -27.82 11.65
CA ALA A 13 7.57 -26.65 11.22
C ALA A 13 8.92 -26.55 11.95
N SER A 14 9.98 -26.18 11.22
CA SER A 14 11.26 -25.86 11.83
C SER A 14 11.21 -24.53 12.60
N ALA A 15 12.12 -24.31 13.52
CA ALA A 15 12.22 -23.04 14.24
C ALA A 15 12.41 -21.85 13.27
N GLU A 16 13.16 -22.04 12.19
CA GLU A 16 13.35 -21.03 11.14
C GLU A 16 12.06 -20.72 10.37
N GLN A 17 11.27 -21.74 10.06
CA GLN A 17 9.97 -21.55 9.44
C GLN A 17 9.00 -20.82 10.37
N ILE A 18 8.99 -21.18 11.65
CA ILE A 18 8.18 -20.50 12.66
C ILE A 18 8.61 -19.02 12.78
N ALA A 19 9.89 -18.73 12.92
CA ALA A 19 10.42 -17.37 13.03
C ALA A 19 10.06 -16.50 11.81
N GLY A 20 9.96 -17.08 10.61
CA GLY A 20 9.53 -16.35 9.41
C GLY A 20 8.06 -15.91 9.44
N TRP A 21 7.22 -16.55 10.26
CA TRP A 21 5.80 -16.25 10.41
C TRP A 21 5.46 -15.56 11.74
N ASP A 22 6.28 -15.76 12.77
CA ASP A 22 6.12 -15.17 14.10
C ASP A 22 6.74 -13.77 14.12
N ILE A 23 6.03 -12.84 13.46
CA ILE A 23 6.43 -11.45 13.27
C ILE A 23 5.36 -10.50 13.82
N ASP A 24 4.46 -10.99 14.64
CA ASP A 24 3.36 -10.20 15.19
C ASP A 24 3.85 -9.29 16.31
N VAL A 25 3.44 -8.01 16.24
CA VAL A 25 3.69 -7.03 17.28
C VAL A 25 2.37 -6.70 17.98
N ARG A 26 2.35 -6.92 19.29
CA ARG A 26 1.16 -6.69 20.13
C ARG A 26 1.09 -5.26 20.65
N PRO A 27 -0.10 -4.79 21.08
CA PRO A 27 -0.27 -3.46 21.68
C PRO A 27 0.60 -3.22 22.93
N ASP A 28 0.94 -4.26 23.67
CA ASP A 28 1.81 -4.21 24.85
C ASP A 28 3.32 -4.25 24.51
N GLY A 29 3.67 -4.22 23.23
CA GLY A 29 5.06 -4.26 22.76
C GLY A 29 5.65 -5.68 22.64
N LEU A 30 4.92 -6.73 23.03
CA LEU A 30 5.42 -8.10 22.84
C LEU A 30 5.57 -8.41 21.34
N GLY A 31 6.71 -8.95 20.97
CA GLY A 31 7.07 -9.27 19.58
C GLY A 31 7.89 -8.17 18.89
N LEU A 32 8.11 -7.02 19.53
CA LEU A 32 9.04 -6.01 19.01
C LEU A 32 10.48 -6.57 19.02
N PRO A 33 11.22 -6.46 17.90
CA PRO A 33 12.63 -6.80 17.88
C PRO A 33 13.46 -5.79 18.67
N GLU A 34 14.64 -6.20 19.13
CA GLU A 34 15.63 -5.27 19.69
C GLU A 34 16.02 -4.23 18.65
N GLY A 35 16.11 -2.97 19.07
CA GLY A 35 16.53 -1.85 18.23
C GLY A 35 16.10 -0.51 18.80
N SER A 36 16.63 0.56 18.25
CA SER A 36 16.25 1.94 18.59
C SER A 36 16.43 2.88 17.40
N GLY A 37 15.77 4.05 17.46
CA GLY A 37 15.95 5.10 16.48
C GLY A 37 15.49 6.44 17.00
N THR A 38 16.24 7.49 16.64
CA THR A 38 15.94 8.86 17.02
C THR A 38 14.99 9.52 16.02
N VAL A 39 14.33 10.61 16.42
CA VAL A 39 13.54 11.44 15.51
C VAL A 39 14.43 12.01 14.40
N GLU A 40 15.65 12.45 14.71
CA GLU A 40 16.61 12.98 13.75
C GLU A 40 16.99 11.96 12.67
N ASP A 41 17.32 10.72 13.05
CA ASP A 41 17.60 9.64 12.11
C ASP A 41 16.38 9.34 11.25
N GLY A 42 15.18 9.36 11.86
CA GLY A 42 13.90 9.16 11.20
C GLY A 42 13.58 10.25 10.17
N GLU A 43 13.92 11.51 10.45
CA GLU A 43 13.73 12.63 9.52
C GLU A 43 14.51 12.41 8.21
N TRP A 44 15.78 12.04 8.31
CA TRP A 44 16.62 11.74 7.14
C TRP A 44 16.09 10.56 6.33
N LEU A 45 15.74 9.47 7.01
CA LEU A 45 15.19 8.28 6.36
C LEU A 45 13.82 8.57 5.72
N TYR A 46 13.00 9.38 6.36
CA TYR A 46 11.69 9.76 5.88
C TYR A 46 11.77 10.58 4.60
N GLU A 47 12.66 11.57 4.55
CA GLU A 47 12.88 12.37 3.36
C GLU A 47 13.33 11.49 2.17
N GLU A 48 14.22 10.53 2.43
CA GLU A 48 14.73 9.62 1.39
C GLU A 48 13.66 8.62 0.90
N LYS A 49 12.90 8.01 1.83
CA LYS A 49 12.10 6.80 1.53
C LYS A 49 10.58 7.03 1.54
N CYS A 50 10.09 8.10 2.16
CA CYS A 50 8.67 8.27 2.47
C CYS A 50 8.06 9.57 1.91
N ALA A 51 8.80 10.68 1.95
CA ALA A 51 8.32 12.02 1.63
C ALA A 51 7.75 12.14 0.21
N SER A 52 8.32 11.40 -0.75
CA SER A 52 7.83 11.39 -2.14
C SER A 52 6.36 11.00 -2.29
N CYS A 53 5.84 10.21 -1.34
CA CYS A 53 4.44 9.77 -1.32
C CYS A 53 3.65 10.48 -0.21
N HIS A 54 4.24 10.61 0.98
CA HIS A 54 3.52 11.11 2.15
C HIS A 54 3.69 12.62 2.40
N GLY A 55 4.47 13.32 1.56
CA GLY A 55 4.82 14.73 1.78
C GLY A 55 5.93 14.89 2.83
N THR A 56 6.68 16.00 2.77
CA THR A 56 7.84 16.25 3.65
C THR A 56 7.42 16.33 5.13
N PHE A 57 6.20 16.79 5.40
CA PHE A 57 5.65 16.93 6.77
C PHE A 57 4.51 15.95 7.04
N GLY A 58 4.40 14.87 6.27
CA GLY A 58 3.34 13.88 6.44
C GLY A 58 1.96 14.35 5.98
N GLU A 59 1.87 15.42 5.22
CA GLU A 59 0.63 16.01 4.71
C GLU A 59 -0.02 15.19 3.61
N GLY A 60 0.71 14.24 3.03
CA GLY A 60 0.29 13.45 1.89
C GLY A 60 0.42 14.18 0.57
N VAL A 61 0.61 13.44 -0.50
CA VAL A 61 0.53 13.96 -1.87
C VAL A 61 -0.66 13.37 -2.59
N LYS A 62 -1.05 13.94 -3.74
CA LYS A 62 -2.24 13.50 -4.48
C LYS A 62 -2.21 11.98 -4.75
N GLY A 63 -3.17 11.27 -4.17
CA GLY A 63 -3.32 9.82 -4.30
C GLY A 63 -2.71 9.00 -3.16
N TYR A 64 -1.91 9.63 -2.28
CA TYR A 64 -1.34 8.99 -1.09
C TYR A 64 -1.86 9.61 0.20
N PRO A 65 -2.01 8.80 1.26
CA PRO A 65 -2.57 9.29 2.52
C PRO A 65 -1.59 10.19 3.26
N SER A 66 -2.14 11.19 3.96
CA SER A 66 -1.42 11.92 4.98
C SER A 66 -1.17 11.03 6.20
N LEU A 67 -0.05 11.26 6.86
CA LEU A 67 0.36 10.57 8.09
C LEU A 67 0.17 11.45 9.32
N ALA A 68 0.14 12.77 9.12
CA ALA A 68 0.03 13.75 10.19
C ALA A 68 -1.21 14.64 10.03
N GLY A 69 -1.61 15.30 11.13
CA GLY A 69 -2.75 16.21 11.19
C GLY A 69 -4.09 15.50 11.41
N GLY A 70 -5.18 16.22 11.23
CA GLY A 70 -6.54 15.70 11.37
C GLY A 70 -7.06 15.63 12.80
N GLU A 71 -6.35 16.22 13.77
CA GLU A 71 -6.80 16.29 15.15
C GLU A 71 -8.18 16.95 15.26
N GLY A 72 -9.05 16.37 16.11
CA GLY A 72 -10.41 16.87 16.34
C GLY A 72 -11.39 16.68 15.18
N THR A 73 -10.97 16.16 14.02
CA THR A 73 -11.84 16.04 12.84
C THR A 73 -12.73 14.83 12.80
N LEU A 74 -12.50 13.82 13.66
CA LEU A 74 -13.17 12.50 13.57
C LEU A 74 -14.70 12.57 13.74
N THR A 75 -15.22 13.56 14.45
CA THR A 75 -16.65 13.79 14.65
C THR A 75 -17.29 14.67 13.56
N GLY A 76 -16.48 15.19 12.64
CA GLY A 76 -16.94 16.05 11.55
C GLY A 76 -17.50 15.30 10.35
N GLY A 77 -18.13 16.03 9.43
CA GLY A 77 -18.68 15.46 8.21
C GLY A 77 -17.62 14.91 7.22
N ARG A 78 -16.36 15.29 7.38
CA ARG A 78 -15.21 14.82 6.58
C ARG A 78 -14.02 14.55 7.50
N PRO A 79 -13.98 13.43 8.19
CA PRO A 79 -12.88 13.10 9.10
C PRO A 79 -11.57 12.90 8.32
N HIS A 80 -10.50 13.54 8.81
CA HIS A 80 -9.16 13.34 8.29
C HIS A 80 -8.43 12.33 9.15
N LYS A 81 -8.27 11.11 8.65
CA LYS A 81 -7.74 9.96 9.39
C LYS A 81 -6.24 9.82 9.13
N THR A 82 -5.45 10.05 10.17
CA THR A 82 -3.99 9.93 10.16
C THR A 82 -3.51 9.05 11.31
N VAL A 83 -2.20 8.93 11.48
CA VAL A 83 -1.61 8.25 12.64
C VAL A 83 -2.02 8.96 13.92
N GLY A 84 -1.88 10.30 14.00
CA GLY A 84 -2.19 11.07 15.20
C GLY A 84 -3.68 11.23 15.49
N SER A 85 -4.53 11.24 14.46
CA SER A 85 -5.97 11.48 14.67
C SER A 85 -6.79 10.21 14.84
N PHE A 86 -6.41 9.09 14.20
CA PHE A 86 -7.30 7.94 14.06
C PHE A 86 -6.72 6.62 14.57
N TRP A 87 -5.41 6.39 14.45
CA TRP A 87 -4.82 5.08 14.76
C TRP A 87 -4.93 4.75 16.25
N ASN A 88 -4.84 3.45 16.56
CA ASN A 88 -5.06 2.92 17.90
C ASN A 88 -3.79 2.85 18.74
N TYR A 89 -2.74 2.18 18.24
CA TYR A 89 -1.51 1.90 19.02
C TYR A 89 -0.27 2.25 18.23
N THR A 90 0.76 2.71 18.93
CA THR A 90 2.09 2.97 18.35
C THR A 90 2.72 1.69 17.80
N SER A 91 2.47 0.55 18.44
CA SER A 91 2.89 -0.76 17.94
C SER A 91 2.29 -1.09 16.57
N THR A 92 1.07 -0.66 16.30
CA THR A 92 0.45 -0.79 14.97
C THR A 92 1.17 0.05 13.92
N LEU A 93 1.62 1.25 14.28
CA LEU A 93 2.44 2.09 13.39
C LEU A 93 3.75 1.39 13.06
N TRP A 94 4.48 0.94 14.07
CA TRP A 94 5.76 0.26 13.89
C TRP A 94 5.61 -0.98 13.01
N ASP A 95 4.65 -1.85 13.31
CA ASP A 95 4.41 -3.10 12.56
C ASP A 95 4.03 -2.81 11.10
N TYR A 96 3.18 -1.81 10.87
CA TYR A 96 2.77 -1.43 9.52
C TYR A 96 3.95 -0.90 8.69
N VAL A 97 4.78 -0.03 9.28
CA VAL A 97 5.98 0.50 8.62
C VAL A 97 6.94 -0.64 8.31
N HIS A 98 7.25 -1.49 9.28
CA HIS A 98 8.18 -2.61 9.11
C HIS A 98 7.69 -3.62 8.08
N ARG A 99 6.40 -3.94 8.09
CA ARG A 99 5.79 -5.00 7.28
C ARG A 99 5.49 -4.57 5.85
N ALA A 100 5.04 -3.34 5.64
CA ALA A 100 4.42 -2.90 4.41
C ALA A 100 5.09 -1.69 3.73
N MET A 101 5.96 -0.96 4.44
CA MET A 101 6.60 0.25 3.92
C MET A 101 8.12 0.07 3.77
N PRO A 102 8.77 0.77 2.82
CA PRO A 102 8.17 1.53 1.71
C PRO A 102 7.33 0.64 0.79
N TYR A 103 6.24 1.17 0.23
CA TYR A 103 5.31 0.40 -0.60
C TYR A 103 5.99 -0.35 -1.76
N THR A 104 7.05 0.22 -2.32
CA THR A 104 7.82 -0.37 -3.44
C THR A 104 8.84 -1.41 -2.98
N ALA A 105 9.15 -1.48 -1.68
CA ALA A 105 10.13 -2.39 -1.11
C ALA A 105 9.72 -2.82 0.32
N PRO A 106 8.59 -3.53 0.49
CA PRO A 106 8.11 -3.96 1.79
C PRO A 106 9.15 -4.86 2.48
N ARG A 107 9.29 -4.73 3.80
CA ARG A 107 10.25 -5.47 4.64
C ARG A 107 11.73 -5.21 4.30
N SER A 108 12.05 -4.09 3.67
CA SER A 108 13.44 -3.69 3.40
C SER A 108 14.09 -2.91 4.54
N LEU A 109 13.30 -2.42 5.50
CA LEU A 109 13.79 -1.65 6.63
C LEU A 109 14.30 -2.56 7.74
N SER A 110 15.42 -2.18 8.36
CA SER A 110 15.88 -2.78 9.63
C SER A 110 14.95 -2.39 10.78
N ALA A 111 15.14 -3.03 11.95
CA ALA A 111 14.43 -2.67 13.16
C ALA A 111 14.72 -1.21 13.56
N ASP A 112 15.99 -0.81 13.56
CA ASP A 112 16.42 0.54 13.91
C ASP A 112 15.84 1.59 12.96
N GLU A 113 15.91 1.37 11.64
CA GLU A 113 15.27 2.25 10.65
C GLU A 113 13.76 2.38 10.89
N THR A 114 13.11 1.28 11.27
CA THR A 114 11.66 1.28 11.54
C THR A 114 11.35 2.05 12.83
N TYR A 115 12.16 1.93 13.88
CA TYR A 115 12.04 2.74 15.10
C TYR A 115 12.23 4.22 14.81
N ALA A 116 13.28 4.57 14.06
CA ALA A 116 13.57 5.95 13.68
C ALA A 116 12.41 6.58 12.86
N LEU A 117 11.94 5.90 11.83
CA LEU A 117 10.81 6.35 11.02
C LEU A 117 9.52 6.48 11.83
N SER A 118 9.27 5.53 12.76
CA SER A 118 8.11 5.61 13.65
C SER A 118 8.21 6.79 14.61
N ALA A 119 9.41 7.04 15.17
CA ALA A 119 9.68 8.21 16.02
C ALA A 119 9.41 9.52 15.27
N TYR A 120 9.87 9.63 14.02
CA TYR A 120 9.64 10.82 13.23
C TYR A 120 8.15 11.03 12.88
N VAL A 121 7.42 9.97 12.54
CA VAL A 121 5.97 10.07 12.30
C VAL A 121 5.22 10.48 13.58
N LEU A 122 5.64 10.00 14.75
CA LEU A 122 5.08 10.44 16.03
C LEU A 122 5.39 11.92 16.29
N PHE A 123 6.61 12.37 16.00
CA PHE A 123 7.01 13.79 16.10
C PHE A 123 6.18 14.69 15.16
N LEU A 124 5.95 14.27 13.92
CA LEU A 124 5.09 15.00 12.97
C LEU A 124 3.64 15.17 13.46
N ASN A 125 3.22 14.37 14.44
CA ASN A 125 1.91 14.45 15.09
C ASN A 125 1.97 15.05 16.50
N ASP A 126 3.05 15.74 16.87
CA ASP A 126 3.25 16.39 18.18
C ASP A 126 3.10 15.44 19.38
N LEU A 127 3.44 14.14 19.19
CA LEU A 127 3.29 13.11 20.22
C LEU A 127 4.59 12.84 21.01
N VAL A 128 5.73 13.24 20.44
CA VAL A 128 7.05 13.15 21.07
C VAL A 128 7.88 14.38 20.71
N GLU A 129 8.89 14.68 21.53
CA GLU A 129 9.83 15.77 21.29
C GLU A 129 10.91 15.37 20.27
N TYR A 130 11.63 16.36 19.70
CA TYR A 130 12.64 16.11 18.65
C TYR A 130 13.81 15.27 19.13
N GLU A 131 14.18 15.39 20.42
CA GLU A 131 15.28 14.63 21.05
C GLU A 131 14.86 13.21 21.48
N PHE A 132 13.63 12.77 21.14
CA PHE A 132 13.12 11.48 21.56
C PHE A 132 13.77 10.32 20.78
N GLU A 133 14.14 9.26 21.51
CA GLU A 133 14.58 7.99 20.97
C GLU A 133 13.52 6.92 21.24
N LEU A 134 13.01 6.28 20.19
CA LEU A 134 12.04 5.19 20.26
C LEU A 134 12.77 3.84 20.23
N ASN A 135 12.37 2.91 21.08
CA ASN A 135 12.93 1.55 21.14
C ASN A 135 11.88 0.53 21.61
N GLN A 136 12.26 -0.76 21.68
CA GLN A 136 11.35 -1.84 22.08
C GLN A 136 10.79 -1.68 23.51
N ASP A 137 11.49 -0.99 24.39
CA ASP A 137 11.10 -0.88 25.79
C ASP A 137 10.10 0.27 26.04
N ASN A 138 10.17 1.35 25.24
CA ASN A 138 9.35 2.54 25.46
C ASN A 138 8.23 2.74 24.41
N LEU A 139 8.24 2.00 23.31
CA LEU A 139 7.27 2.18 22.23
C LEU A 139 5.83 2.05 22.71
N ALA A 140 5.52 1.04 23.53
CA ALA A 140 4.19 0.80 24.06
C ALA A 140 3.71 1.87 25.08
N GLU A 141 4.64 2.70 25.60
CA GLU A 141 4.33 3.81 26.50
C GLU A 141 3.82 5.05 25.75
N VAL A 142 4.20 5.20 24.48
CA VAL A 142 3.71 6.29 23.63
C VAL A 142 2.27 6.01 23.19
N ARG A 143 1.32 6.73 23.78
CA ARG A 143 -0.13 6.51 23.56
C ARG A 143 -0.65 7.41 22.46
N LEU A 144 -1.35 6.82 21.49
CA LEU A 144 -2.02 7.59 20.45
C LEU A 144 -3.33 8.22 20.95
N PRO A 145 -3.69 9.44 20.50
CA PRO A 145 -4.84 10.18 21.01
C PRO A 145 -6.18 9.45 20.87
N ASN A 146 -6.34 8.64 19.83
CA ASN A 146 -7.59 7.93 19.58
C ASN A 146 -7.68 6.56 20.28
N GLU A 147 -6.62 6.10 20.93
CA GLU A 147 -6.60 4.80 21.63
C GLU A 147 -7.78 4.60 22.60
N PRO A 148 -8.17 5.58 23.45
CA PRO A 148 -9.29 5.42 24.38
C PRO A 148 -10.65 5.18 23.71
N ASN A 149 -10.77 5.46 22.42
CA ASN A 149 -12.00 5.26 21.65
C ASN A 149 -12.12 3.84 21.06
N PHE A 150 -11.06 3.03 21.16
CA PHE A 150 -11.11 1.63 20.79
C PHE A 150 -11.57 0.80 21.98
N ILE A 151 -12.79 0.31 21.92
CA ILE A 151 -13.42 -0.49 22.97
C ILE A 151 -13.61 -1.93 22.47
N PRO A 152 -13.57 -2.93 23.38
CA PRO A 152 -13.92 -4.30 23.02
C PRO A 152 -15.31 -4.37 22.40
N ASP A 153 -15.47 -5.21 21.39
CA ASP A 153 -16.78 -5.50 20.82
C ASP A 153 -17.66 -6.22 21.85
N GLN A 154 -18.69 -5.54 22.32
CA GLN A 154 -19.60 -6.08 23.33
C GLN A 154 -20.79 -6.85 22.72
N ARG A 155 -20.85 -6.96 21.41
CA ARG A 155 -21.91 -7.78 20.78
C ARG A 155 -21.69 -9.24 21.15
N PRO A 156 -22.77 -9.98 21.48
CA PRO A 156 -22.63 -11.40 21.77
C PRO A 156 -22.17 -12.16 20.53
N ASP A 157 -21.34 -13.17 20.72
CA ASP A 157 -21.01 -14.11 19.66
C ASP A 157 -22.28 -14.79 19.18
N VAL A 158 -22.52 -14.75 17.89
CA VAL A 158 -23.70 -15.36 17.27
C VAL A 158 -23.26 -16.68 16.63
N ALA A 159 -23.68 -17.79 17.23
CA ALA A 159 -23.56 -19.10 16.62
C ALA A 159 -24.72 -19.28 15.61
N ASN A 160 -24.50 -18.85 14.38
CA ASN A 160 -25.46 -19.04 13.31
C ASN A 160 -25.32 -20.46 12.74
N GLU A 161 -26.40 -21.22 12.77
CA GLU A 161 -26.48 -22.43 11.98
C GLU A 161 -26.53 -22.06 10.50
N ARG A 162 -25.73 -22.77 9.68
CA ARG A 162 -25.74 -22.57 8.24
C ARG A 162 -27.10 -22.97 7.69
N CYS A 163 -27.84 -22.00 7.18
CA CYS A 163 -29.07 -22.28 6.48
C CYS A 163 -28.76 -22.85 5.08
N MET A 164 -29.25 -24.06 4.79
CA MET A 164 -28.99 -24.77 3.53
C MET A 164 -30.20 -24.80 2.60
N SER A 165 -31.42 -24.55 3.10
CA SER A 165 -32.65 -24.50 2.30
C SER A 165 -33.70 -23.63 3.00
N ASP A 166 -34.53 -23.01 2.21
CA ASP A 166 -35.67 -22.20 2.67
C ASP A 166 -35.34 -21.13 3.74
N CYS A 167 -34.13 -20.56 3.62
CA CYS A 167 -33.58 -19.66 4.62
C CYS A 167 -34.32 -18.33 4.70
N ARG A 168 -34.91 -17.90 3.59
CA ARG A 168 -35.78 -16.71 3.50
C ARG A 168 -36.85 -16.94 2.44
N ASP A 169 -38.00 -16.40 2.66
CA ASP A 169 -39.02 -16.26 1.61
C ASP A 169 -38.51 -15.31 0.55
N PRO A 170 -38.31 -15.73 -0.72
CA PRO A 170 -37.91 -14.85 -1.81
C PRO A 170 -38.85 -13.64 -1.98
N ALA A 171 -40.13 -13.79 -1.66
CA ALA A 171 -41.12 -12.71 -1.73
C ALA A 171 -40.93 -11.63 -0.65
N ALA A 172 -40.17 -11.95 0.41
CA ALA A 172 -39.85 -11.02 1.49
C ALA A 172 -38.52 -10.26 1.25
N ILE A 173 -37.88 -10.45 0.11
CA ILE A 173 -36.66 -9.74 -0.24
C ILE A 173 -37.04 -8.33 -0.76
N GLU A 174 -36.61 -7.33 -0.01
CA GLU A 174 -36.78 -5.92 -0.39
C GLU A 174 -35.51 -5.44 -1.07
N ILE A 175 -35.64 -4.93 -2.30
CA ILE A 175 -34.50 -4.33 -3.03
C ILE A 175 -34.32 -2.92 -2.49
N VAL A 176 -33.29 -2.71 -1.70
CA VAL A 176 -32.98 -1.41 -1.09
C VAL A 176 -32.17 -0.50 -2.00
N SER A 177 -31.49 -1.07 -3.00
CA SER A 177 -30.74 -0.33 -4.01
C SER A 177 -30.49 -1.23 -5.23
N GLU A 178 -30.68 -0.71 -6.40
CA GLU A 178 -30.27 -1.34 -7.66
C GLU A 178 -28.99 -0.67 -8.16
N ALA A 179 -27.99 -1.48 -8.52
CA ALA A 179 -26.87 -0.96 -9.31
C ALA A 179 -27.41 -0.47 -10.66
N PRO A 180 -26.93 0.67 -11.19
CA PRO A 180 -27.28 1.07 -12.53
C PRO A 180 -26.97 -0.11 -13.47
N PRO A 181 -27.80 -0.36 -14.50
CA PRO A 181 -27.50 -1.39 -15.47
C PRO A 181 -26.08 -1.18 -15.98
N LEU A 182 -25.26 -2.22 -15.95
CA LEU A 182 -24.05 -2.22 -16.75
C LEU A 182 -24.56 -2.04 -18.17
N GLU A 183 -24.30 -0.88 -18.79
CA GLU A 183 -24.50 -0.74 -20.21
C GLU A 183 -23.76 -1.91 -20.83
N ALA A 184 -24.50 -2.79 -21.49
CA ALA A 184 -23.92 -3.91 -22.18
C ALA A 184 -23.03 -3.27 -23.27
N GLU A 185 -21.74 -3.23 -23.04
CA GLU A 185 -20.80 -3.09 -24.15
C GLU A 185 -21.11 -4.28 -25.07
N GLU A 186 -21.78 -3.99 -26.16
CA GLU A 186 -21.99 -4.95 -27.23
C GLU A 186 -20.60 -5.53 -27.53
N ALA A 187 -20.49 -6.84 -27.39
CA ALA A 187 -19.31 -7.57 -27.79
C ALA A 187 -19.05 -7.29 -29.27
N ALA A 188 -18.32 -6.22 -29.55
CA ALA A 188 -17.76 -5.95 -30.85
C ALA A 188 -16.73 -7.01 -31.13
N GLY A 189 -17.03 -7.85 -32.10
CA GLY A 189 -16.18 -8.94 -32.52
C GLY A 189 -14.75 -8.49 -32.83
N ASP A 190 -13.82 -9.37 -32.55
CA ASP A 190 -12.39 -9.29 -32.83
C ASP A 190 -12.09 -8.69 -34.21
N THR A 191 -11.78 -7.41 -34.25
CA THR A 191 -10.86 -6.83 -35.22
C THR A 191 -9.85 -6.01 -34.43
N VAL A 192 -8.62 -6.52 -34.34
CA VAL A 192 -7.49 -5.84 -33.74
C VAL A 192 -7.17 -4.61 -34.61
N GLU A 193 -7.81 -3.49 -34.31
CA GLU A 193 -7.28 -2.18 -34.68
C GLU A 193 -6.29 -1.73 -33.63
N VAL A 194 -5.06 -1.51 -34.04
CA VAL A 194 -4.00 -0.90 -33.23
C VAL A 194 -4.52 0.46 -32.75
N ALA A 195 -4.92 0.54 -31.48
CA ALA A 195 -5.43 1.76 -30.86
C ALA A 195 -4.30 2.78 -30.68
N THR A 196 -4.02 3.53 -31.72
CA THR A 196 -3.30 4.79 -31.63
C THR A 196 -4.32 5.91 -31.36
N GLY A 197 -4.51 6.29 -30.08
CA GLY A 197 -5.48 7.33 -29.78
C GLY A 197 -5.76 7.54 -28.29
N PRO A 198 -6.89 8.15 -27.93
CA PRO A 198 -7.23 8.61 -26.58
C PRO A 198 -7.13 7.54 -25.47
N ALA A 199 -7.32 6.27 -25.81
CA ALA A 199 -7.26 5.16 -24.86
C ALA A 199 -5.90 5.04 -24.13
N GLY A 200 -4.77 5.20 -24.83
CA GLY A 200 -3.43 5.14 -24.19
C GLY A 200 -3.23 6.24 -23.15
N LYS A 201 -3.73 7.44 -23.43
CA LYS A 201 -3.69 8.56 -22.50
C LYS A 201 -4.55 8.32 -21.27
N GLU A 202 -5.72 7.73 -21.42
CA GLU A 202 -6.60 7.42 -20.29
C GLU A 202 -5.99 6.37 -19.38
N ILE A 203 -5.44 5.30 -19.94
CA ILE A 203 -4.72 4.27 -19.18
C ILE A 203 -3.51 4.87 -18.48
N TYR A 204 -2.69 5.66 -19.18
CA TYR A 204 -1.58 6.38 -18.58
C TYR A 204 -2.02 7.22 -17.38
N THR A 205 -3.05 8.06 -17.57
CA THR A 205 -3.51 8.98 -16.52
C THR A 205 -4.05 8.23 -15.30
N LYS A 206 -4.66 7.07 -15.50
CA LYS A 206 -5.28 6.32 -14.42
C LYS A 206 -4.31 5.43 -13.66
N TYR A 207 -3.32 4.85 -14.35
CA TYR A 207 -2.50 3.77 -13.79
C TYR A 207 -0.99 4.02 -13.80
N CYS A 208 -0.49 4.83 -14.73
CA CYS A 208 0.95 4.98 -14.97
C CYS A 208 1.49 6.36 -14.55
N GLN A 209 0.64 7.37 -14.60
CA GLN A 209 1.01 8.78 -14.35
C GLN A 209 1.68 8.96 -12.99
N LEU A 210 1.28 8.21 -12.00
CA LEU A 210 1.78 8.33 -10.63
C LEU A 210 3.31 8.27 -10.57
N CYS A 211 3.91 7.31 -11.24
CA CYS A 211 5.37 7.17 -11.28
C CYS A 211 6.00 7.94 -12.44
N HIS A 212 5.35 7.95 -13.61
CA HIS A 212 5.93 8.46 -14.84
C HIS A 212 5.70 9.95 -15.12
N ALA A 213 4.87 10.66 -14.32
CA ALA A 213 4.72 12.11 -14.47
C ALA A 213 5.92 12.88 -13.92
N ASP A 214 6.41 12.46 -12.75
CA ASP A 214 7.46 13.17 -12.01
C ASP A 214 8.77 12.39 -11.90
N GLY A 215 8.82 11.15 -12.42
CA GLY A 215 10.02 10.31 -12.38
C GLY A 215 10.21 9.59 -11.05
N LEU A 216 9.11 9.30 -10.35
CA LEU A 216 9.12 8.68 -9.03
C LEU A 216 9.86 7.33 -9.06
N ALA A 217 10.68 7.07 -8.05
CA ALA A 217 11.45 5.82 -7.88
C ALA A 217 12.30 5.44 -9.11
N GLY A 218 12.81 6.43 -9.84
CA GLY A 218 13.62 6.20 -11.03
C GLY A 218 12.82 5.83 -12.29
N ALA A 219 11.48 6.02 -12.27
CA ALA A 219 10.66 5.85 -13.45
C ALA A 219 11.01 6.91 -14.53
N PRO A 220 11.08 6.55 -15.81
CA PRO A 220 11.33 7.54 -16.87
C PRO A 220 10.21 8.55 -16.94
N LYS A 221 10.56 9.82 -16.82
CA LYS A 221 9.59 10.92 -16.78
C LYS A 221 9.02 11.20 -18.17
N VAL A 222 7.69 11.26 -18.29
CA VAL A 222 7.02 11.65 -19.54
C VAL A 222 7.39 13.10 -19.88
N GLY A 223 7.81 13.33 -21.12
CA GLY A 223 8.30 14.62 -21.62
C GLY A 223 9.82 14.80 -21.50
N ASP A 224 10.54 13.87 -20.86
CA ASP A 224 12.01 13.87 -20.86
C ASP A 224 12.55 13.26 -22.17
N VAL A 225 12.65 14.12 -23.19
CA VAL A 225 13.05 13.71 -24.55
C VAL A 225 14.39 12.97 -24.58
N PRO A 226 15.47 13.42 -23.91
CA PRO A 226 16.76 12.72 -23.91
C PRO A 226 16.67 11.32 -23.30
N GLU A 227 15.96 11.16 -22.19
CA GLU A 227 15.81 9.87 -21.50
C GLU A 227 15.01 8.87 -22.35
N TRP A 228 13.90 9.29 -22.95
CA TRP A 228 13.09 8.43 -23.79
C TRP A 228 13.74 8.09 -25.11
N ALA A 229 14.54 9.00 -25.69
CA ALA A 229 15.34 8.72 -26.88
C ALA A 229 16.33 7.57 -26.62
N ALA A 230 17.09 7.65 -25.53
CA ALA A 230 18.04 6.61 -25.14
C ALA A 230 17.37 5.25 -24.90
N ARG A 231 16.21 5.23 -24.22
CA ARG A 231 15.44 3.99 -23.97
C ARG A 231 14.89 3.39 -25.26
N SER A 232 14.50 4.24 -26.21
CA SER A 232 13.96 3.81 -27.52
C SER A 232 14.98 3.09 -28.39
N GLU A 233 16.29 3.27 -28.16
CA GLU A 233 17.35 2.53 -28.85
C GLU A 233 17.24 1.01 -28.63
N ALA A 234 16.71 0.58 -27.49
CA ALA A 234 16.45 -0.83 -27.20
C ALA A 234 15.28 -1.43 -28.01
N GLY A 235 14.54 -0.59 -28.73
CA GLY A 235 13.39 -0.97 -29.56
C GLY A 235 12.08 -1.08 -28.77
N ILE A 236 10.98 -0.77 -29.47
CA ILE A 236 9.63 -0.71 -28.86
C ILE A 236 9.19 -2.04 -28.21
N ALA A 237 9.57 -3.17 -28.81
CA ALA A 237 9.24 -4.49 -28.26
C ALA A 237 9.86 -4.72 -26.87
N THR A 238 11.06 -4.19 -26.64
CA THR A 238 11.75 -4.24 -25.33
C THR A 238 11.02 -3.37 -24.31
N LEU A 239 10.57 -2.18 -24.70
CA LEU A 239 9.82 -1.29 -23.83
C LEU A 239 8.49 -1.90 -23.41
N TYR A 240 7.76 -2.51 -24.34
CA TYR A 240 6.53 -3.25 -24.02
C TYR A 240 6.79 -4.40 -23.04
N LYS A 241 7.83 -5.19 -23.32
CA LYS A 241 8.21 -6.30 -22.44
C LYS A 241 8.49 -5.82 -21.02
N HIS A 242 9.29 -4.76 -20.87
CA HIS A 242 9.62 -4.19 -19.56
C HIS A 242 8.36 -3.68 -18.83
N ALA A 243 7.42 -3.07 -19.55
CA ALA A 243 6.18 -2.58 -18.94
C ALA A 243 5.23 -3.72 -18.54
N ILE A 244 5.16 -4.80 -19.32
CA ILE A 244 4.27 -5.93 -19.08
C ILE A 244 4.82 -6.89 -18.02
N GLU A 245 6.09 -7.29 -18.17
CA GLU A 245 6.73 -8.29 -17.30
C GLU A 245 7.43 -7.68 -16.07
N GLY A 246 7.56 -6.34 -16.05
CA GLY A 246 8.35 -5.63 -15.06
C GLY A 246 9.80 -5.47 -15.48
N TYR A 247 10.50 -4.53 -14.83
CA TYR A 247 11.90 -4.24 -15.13
C TYR A 247 12.65 -3.78 -13.89
N GLN A 248 13.82 -4.39 -13.64
CA GLN A 248 14.75 -3.95 -12.62
C GLN A 248 15.81 -3.08 -13.29
N GLY A 249 15.78 -1.78 -13.02
CA GLY A 249 16.79 -0.82 -13.47
C GLY A 249 17.92 -0.65 -12.46
N GLU A 250 18.87 0.23 -12.78
CA GLU A 250 19.97 0.60 -11.87
C GLU A 250 19.50 1.49 -10.71
N VAL A 251 18.49 2.33 -10.95
CA VAL A 251 17.99 3.33 -10.00
C VAL A 251 16.65 2.93 -9.39
N GLY A 252 15.86 2.07 -10.05
CA GLY A 252 14.54 1.69 -9.59
C GLY A 252 13.99 0.44 -10.23
N MET A 253 12.84 0.01 -9.79
CA MET A 253 12.13 -1.16 -10.30
C MET A 253 10.74 -0.78 -10.77
N MET A 254 10.37 -1.21 -11.97
CA MET A 254 8.99 -1.18 -12.44
C MET A 254 8.35 -2.55 -12.21
N PRO A 255 7.31 -2.65 -11.38
CA PRO A 255 6.59 -3.92 -11.21
C PRO A 255 5.83 -4.29 -12.50
N PRO A 256 5.53 -5.58 -12.73
CA PRO A 256 4.72 -6.01 -13.86
C PRO A 256 3.45 -5.19 -13.99
N LYS A 257 3.20 -4.62 -15.19
CA LYS A 257 2.04 -3.76 -15.50
C LYS A 257 1.88 -2.57 -14.54
N GLY A 258 2.99 -2.07 -13.98
CA GLY A 258 2.94 -1.01 -12.97
C GLY A 258 2.28 -1.43 -11.65
N GLY A 259 2.15 -2.73 -11.37
CA GLY A 259 1.43 -3.28 -10.21
C GLY A 259 -0.07 -3.53 -10.45
N PHE A 260 -0.59 -3.28 -11.65
CA PHE A 260 -2.01 -3.41 -11.99
C PHE A 260 -2.27 -4.66 -12.84
N SER A 261 -2.33 -5.83 -12.20
CA SER A 261 -2.47 -7.14 -12.86
C SER A 261 -3.76 -7.29 -13.70
N GLN A 262 -4.76 -6.46 -13.46
CA GLN A 262 -6.03 -6.43 -14.20
C GLN A 262 -5.90 -5.78 -15.59
N LEU A 263 -4.83 -5.05 -15.88
CA LEU A 263 -4.62 -4.47 -17.21
C LEU A 263 -4.28 -5.56 -18.23
N SER A 264 -4.87 -5.48 -19.40
CA SER A 264 -4.45 -6.29 -20.55
C SER A 264 -3.08 -5.84 -21.08
N ASP A 265 -2.42 -6.68 -21.83
CA ASP A 265 -1.12 -6.33 -22.43
C ASP A 265 -1.28 -5.22 -23.49
N GLU A 266 -2.43 -5.16 -24.16
CA GLU A 266 -2.80 -4.13 -25.13
C GLU A 266 -2.96 -2.76 -24.48
N GLU A 267 -3.62 -2.68 -23.31
CA GLU A 267 -3.76 -1.45 -22.55
C GLU A 267 -2.41 -0.92 -22.07
N VAL A 268 -1.53 -1.83 -21.61
CA VAL A 268 -0.16 -1.44 -21.23
C VAL A 268 0.64 -0.94 -22.40
N ARG A 269 0.55 -1.60 -23.58
CA ARG A 269 1.23 -1.15 -24.82
C ARG A 269 0.73 0.22 -25.25
N ALA A 270 -0.59 0.43 -25.27
CA ALA A 270 -1.17 1.72 -25.64
C ALA A 270 -0.67 2.86 -24.71
N SER A 271 -0.52 2.58 -23.42
CA SER A 271 0.05 3.51 -22.44
C SER A 271 1.52 3.82 -22.72
N VAL A 272 2.33 2.82 -23.10
CA VAL A 272 3.73 3.01 -23.49
C VAL A 272 3.83 3.87 -24.76
N ASP A 273 2.99 3.61 -25.76
CA ASP A 273 2.93 4.40 -27.00
C ASP A 273 2.60 5.86 -26.73
N TYR A 274 1.64 6.12 -25.85
CA TYR A 274 1.31 7.48 -25.42
C TYR A 274 2.51 8.17 -24.73
N MET A 275 3.19 7.48 -23.82
CA MET A 275 4.36 8.06 -23.13
C MET A 275 5.49 8.38 -24.10
N LEU A 276 5.75 7.51 -25.08
CA LEU A 276 6.73 7.73 -26.13
C LEU A 276 6.35 8.93 -27.03
N GLU A 277 5.09 9.02 -27.44
CA GLU A 277 4.62 10.13 -28.26
C GLU A 277 4.69 11.47 -27.52
N ALA A 278 4.30 11.48 -26.24
CA ALA A 278 4.36 12.66 -25.39
C ALA A 278 5.80 13.09 -25.00
N SER A 279 6.80 12.26 -25.31
CA SER A 279 8.21 12.47 -24.99
C SER A 279 9.10 12.62 -26.25
N ARG A 280 8.53 12.95 -27.40
CA ARG A 280 9.22 13.20 -28.67
C ARG A 280 9.56 14.66 -28.90
#